data_f029488ef189da6f0a7ebf420bd19906
#
_entry.id   f029488ef189da6f0a7ebf420bd19906
#
_cell.length_a   1.000
_cell.length_b   1.000
_cell.length_c   1.000
_cell.angle_alpha   90.00
_cell.angle_beta   90.00
_cell.angle_gamma   90.00
#
_symmetry.space_group_name_H-M   'P 1'
#
loop_
_entity.id
_entity.type
_entity.pdbx_description
1 polymer ?
#
loop_
_entity_poly.entity_id
_entity_poly.type
_entity_poly.pdbx_seq_one_letter_code
_entity_poly.pdbx_strand_id
1 'polypeptide(L)'
;MTITIHAQGAERKRLVQTISDWLGAPAKYCGAPTFNYEVDYFTIDRNGSLSFDDRADSEVIERLLQHIYDEGFGIDQSHTDAEDEPCAVCISMPKSLFTDSNLENLKALIAAKGGLIKKALGVDDLPLEITDTKVSFPWFPATPTPDEMKAYDTFICKLCEMARNQKRINATEKPTDNEKYAFRCFLLRLGFIGAEYKTARKILLKNLSGSSAFRNGGAQHEISE
;
A
#
# COMPACT_ATOMS: atom_id res chain seq x y z
N MET A 1 -8.49 -9.24 -17.49
CA MET A 1 -7.84 -9.82 -16.28
C MET A 1 -7.47 -11.27 -16.55
N THR A 2 -6.32 -11.77 -16.07
CA THR A 2 -5.86 -13.15 -16.32
C THR A 2 -5.51 -13.78 -14.97
N ILE A 3 -5.97 -15.02 -14.75
CA ILE A 3 -5.73 -15.82 -13.54
C ILE A 3 -5.02 -17.11 -13.96
N THR A 4 -3.93 -17.46 -13.32
CA THR A 4 -3.20 -18.68 -13.63
C THR A 4 -3.75 -19.84 -12.79
N ILE A 5 -4.24 -20.87 -13.50
CA ILE A 5 -4.69 -22.14 -12.91
C ILE A 5 -3.73 -23.18 -13.46
N HIS A 6 -2.81 -23.71 -12.67
CA HIS A 6 -1.74 -24.61 -13.13
C HIS A 6 -2.24 -25.96 -13.70
N ALA A 7 -3.19 -25.90 -14.63
CA ALA A 7 -3.81 -27.05 -15.27
C ALA A 7 -3.20 -27.32 -16.64
N GLN A 8 -2.34 -28.35 -16.79
CA GLN A 8 -1.71 -28.72 -18.05
C GLN A 8 -2.17 -30.10 -18.54
N GLY A 9 -2.10 -30.32 -19.83
CA GLY A 9 -2.39 -31.62 -20.44
C GLY A 9 -3.83 -32.10 -20.20
N ALA A 10 -3.98 -33.21 -19.48
CA ALA A 10 -5.30 -33.82 -19.16
C ALA A 10 -6.11 -32.92 -18.18
N GLU A 11 -5.45 -32.31 -17.23
CA GLU A 11 -6.09 -31.41 -16.26
C GLU A 11 -6.66 -30.15 -16.91
N ARG A 12 -6.00 -29.63 -17.95
CA ARG A 12 -6.54 -28.52 -18.72
C ARG A 12 -7.86 -28.87 -19.39
N LYS A 13 -7.99 -30.08 -19.94
CA LYS A 13 -9.25 -30.56 -20.55
C LYS A 13 -10.34 -30.70 -19.48
N ARG A 14 -9.98 -31.19 -18.30
CA ARG A 14 -10.89 -31.29 -17.15
C ARG A 14 -11.34 -29.91 -16.73
N LEU A 15 -10.43 -28.93 -16.60
CA LEU A 15 -10.76 -27.54 -16.29
C LEU A 15 -11.73 -26.94 -17.31
N VAL A 16 -11.46 -27.10 -18.59
CA VAL A 16 -12.35 -26.62 -19.67
C VAL A 16 -13.74 -27.23 -19.55
N GLN A 17 -13.82 -28.54 -19.26
CA GLN A 17 -15.09 -29.21 -19.07
C GLN A 17 -15.85 -28.70 -17.84
N THR A 18 -15.16 -28.55 -16.70
CA THR A 18 -15.75 -27.97 -15.48
C THR A 18 -16.33 -26.59 -15.73
N ILE A 19 -15.61 -25.73 -16.44
CA ILE A 19 -16.08 -24.37 -16.77
C ILE A 19 -17.28 -24.43 -17.74
N SER A 20 -17.22 -25.29 -18.75
CA SER A 20 -18.28 -25.47 -19.73
C SER A 20 -19.58 -25.97 -19.08
N ASP A 21 -19.48 -26.95 -18.19
CA ASP A 21 -20.63 -27.54 -17.50
C ASP A 21 -21.26 -26.52 -16.51
N TRP A 22 -20.43 -25.77 -15.81
CA TRP A 22 -20.89 -24.76 -14.85
C TRP A 22 -21.60 -23.58 -15.53
N LEU A 23 -21.03 -23.08 -16.66
CA LEU A 23 -21.63 -21.99 -17.44
C LEU A 23 -22.81 -22.45 -18.32
N GLY A 24 -22.97 -23.76 -18.55
CA GLY A 24 -23.91 -24.30 -19.52
C GLY A 24 -23.61 -23.87 -20.96
N ALA A 25 -22.35 -23.53 -21.25
CA ALA A 25 -21.90 -23.03 -22.54
C ALA A 25 -20.89 -24.00 -23.19
N PRO A 26 -20.97 -24.25 -24.53
CA PRO A 26 -20.08 -25.19 -25.18
C PRO A 26 -18.65 -24.63 -25.27
N ALA A 27 -17.67 -25.49 -24.96
CA ALA A 27 -16.28 -25.17 -25.14
C ALA A 27 -15.85 -25.27 -26.61
N LYS A 28 -15.26 -24.19 -27.14
CA LYS A 28 -14.73 -24.12 -28.51
C LYS A 28 -13.21 -24.14 -28.48
N TYR A 29 -12.61 -25.10 -29.18
CA TYR A 29 -11.17 -25.15 -29.38
C TYR A 29 -10.75 -24.30 -30.58
N CYS A 30 -9.83 -23.36 -30.37
CA CYS A 30 -9.42 -22.37 -31.39
C CYS A 30 -8.31 -22.87 -32.33
N GLY A 31 -7.64 -24.00 -32.02
CA GLY A 31 -6.57 -24.55 -32.87
C GLY A 31 -5.32 -23.65 -32.93
N ALA A 32 -4.47 -23.91 -33.91
CA ALA A 32 -3.27 -23.12 -34.16
C ALA A 32 -3.64 -21.72 -34.71
N PRO A 33 -2.89 -20.65 -34.31
CA PRO A 33 -1.65 -20.64 -33.54
C PRO A 33 -1.83 -20.55 -32.01
N THR A 34 -3.01 -20.22 -31.51
CA THR A 34 -3.24 -19.90 -30.09
C THR A 34 -3.40 -21.14 -29.21
N PHE A 35 -4.01 -22.19 -29.76
CA PHE A 35 -4.36 -23.44 -29.04
C PHE A 35 -5.24 -23.20 -27.80
N ASN A 36 -5.99 -22.10 -27.76
CA ASN A 36 -6.87 -21.74 -26.66
C ASN A 36 -8.21 -22.48 -26.70
N TYR A 37 -8.87 -22.58 -25.57
CA TYR A 37 -10.29 -22.89 -25.49
C TYR A 37 -11.06 -21.62 -25.13
N GLU A 38 -12.18 -21.40 -25.80
CA GLU A 38 -13.15 -20.34 -25.51
C GLU A 38 -14.42 -20.98 -24.96
N VAL A 39 -14.91 -20.46 -23.83
CA VAL A 39 -16.17 -20.85 -23.20
C VAL A 39 -16.88 -19.55 -22.81
N ASP A 40 -17.87 -19.14 -23.58
CA ASP A 40 -18.56 -17.85 -23.43
C ASP A 40 -17.56 -16.67 -23.40
N TYR A 41 -17.51 -15.89 -22.31
CA TYR A 41 -16.58 -14.78 -22.13
C TYR A 41 -15.20 -15.18 -21.56
N PHE A 42 -14.97 -16.45 -21.38
CA PHE A 42 -13.75 -16.99 -20.78
C PHE A 42 -12.84 -17.66 -21.83
N THR A 43 -11.56 -17.38 -21.71
CA THR A 43 -10.53 -18.00 -22.58
C THR A 43 -9.51 -18.72 -21.70
N ILE A 44 -9.26 -20.00 -21.99
CA ILE A 44 -8.27 -20.83 -21.31
C ILE A 44 -7.08 -21.07 -22.27
N ASP A 45 -5.93 -20.53 -21.92
CA ASP A 45 -4.72 -20.63 -22.73
C ASP A 45 -4.04 -22.01 -22.63
N ARG A 46 -2.93 -22.18 -23.36
CA ARG A 46 -2.16 -23.41 -23.41
C ARG A 46 -1.58 -23.81 -22.04
N ASN A 47 -1.31 -22.85 -21.18
CA ASN A 47 -0.68 -23.04 -19.86
C ASN A 47 -1.71 -23.26 -18.74
N GLY A 48 -3.00 -23.19 -19.05
CA GLY A 48 -4.09 -23.28 -18.08
C GLY A 48 -4.43 -21.93 -17.41
N SER A 49 -3.98 -20.81 -17.99
CA SER A 49 -4.40 -19.49 -17.52
C SER A 49 -5.80 -19.18 -18.04
N LEU A 50 -6.64 -18.70 -17.13
CA LEU A 50 -8.01 -18.25 -17.41
C LEU A 50 -8.01 -16.74 -17.59
N SER A 51 -8.42 -16.26 -18.75
CA SER A 51 -8.67 -14.85 -19.04
C SER A 51 -10.14 -14.63 -19.37
N PHE A 52 -10.64 -13.44 -19.05
CA PHE A 52 -12.03 -13.06 -19.30
C PHE A 52 -12.14 -11.63 -19.80
N ASP A 53 -13.20 -11.40 -20.61
CA ASP A 53 -13.53 -10.10 -21.19
C ASP A 53 -14.15 -9.19 -20.11
N ASP A 54 -13.98 -7.86 -20.27
CA ASP A 54 -14.55 -6.84 -19.35
C ASP A 54 -16.09 -6.85 -19.32
N ARG A 55 -16.72 -7.62 -20.22
CA ARG A 55 -18.18 -7.85 -20.27
C ARG A 55 -18.65 -8.93 -19.31
N ALA A 56 -17.76 -9.73 -18.75
CA ALA A 56 -18.13 -10.76 -17.79
C ALA A 56 -18.52 -10.11 -16.45
N ASP A 57 -19.67 -10.55 -15.91
CA ASP A 57 -20.17 -10.08 -14.63
C ASP A 57 -19.24 -10.54 -13.48
N SER A 58 -18.88 -9.59 -12.59
CA SER A 58 -17.98 -9.86 -11.47
C SER A 58 -18.50 -10.96 -10.53
N GLU A 59 -19.82 -11.03 -10.32
CA GLU A 59 -20.44 -12.05 -9.46
C GLU A 59 -20.33 -13.44 -10.11
N VAL A 60 -20.47 -13.53 -11.43
CA VAL A 60 -20.28 -14.77 -12.20
C VAL A 60 -18.82 -15.22 -12.12
N ILE A 61 -17.88 -14.29 -12.23
CA ILE A 61 -16.44 -14.59 -12.13
C ILE A 61 -16.11 -15.16 -10.75
N GLU A 62 -16.54 -14.52 -9.66
CA GLU A 62 -16.27 -14.98 -8.30
C GLU A 62 -16.84 -16.39 -8.05
N ARG A 63 -18.09 -16.64 -8.43
CA ARG A 63 -18.71 -17.95 -8.27
C ARG A 63 -18.05 -19.05 -9.11
N LEU A 64 -17.61 -18.71 -10.33
CA LEU A 64 -16.89 -19.64 -11.17
C LEU A 64 -15.51 -19.99 -10.57
N LEU A 65 -14.77 -19.01 -10.06
CA LEU A 65 -13.48 -19.24 -9.42
C LEU A 65 -13.64 -20.09 -8.15
N GLN A 66 -14.67 -19.84 -7.34
CA GLN A 66 -14.98 -20.68 -6.18
C GLN A 66 -15.28 -22.11 -6.59
N HIS A 67 -16.08 -22.31 -7.64
CA HIS A 67 -16.39 -23.65 -8.15
C HIS A 67 -15.15 -24.39 -8.67
N ILE A 68 -14.25 -23.69 -9.40
CA ILE A 68 -12.98 -24.26 -9.88
C ILE A 68 -12.10 -24.69 -8.69
N TYR A 69 -12.05 -23.90 -7.64
CA TYR A 69 -11.32 -24.23 -6.42
C TYR A 69 -11.93 -25.47 -5.71
N ASP A 70 -13.26 -25.53 -5.57
CA ASP A 70 -13.97 -26.63 -4.92
C ASP A 70 -13.78 -27.96 -5.70
N GLU A 71 -13.59 -27.89 -7.03
CA GLU A 71 -13.27 -29.03 -7.89
C GLU A 71 -11.80 -29.47 -7.79
N GLY A 72 -11.01 -28.80 -6.93
CA GLY A 72 -9.62 -29.17 -6.61
C GLY A 72 -8.58 -28.67 -7.59
N PHE A 73 -8.88 -27.66 -8.41
CA PHE A 73 -7.87 -26.97 -9.20
C PHE A 73 -7.12 -25.95 -8.34
N GLY A 74 -5.80 -26.03 -8.33
CA GLY A 74 -4.96 -24.98 -7.73
C GLY A 74 -5.09 -23.70 -8.54
N ILE A 75 -5.80 -22.72 -7.98
CA ILE A 75 -5.77 -21.37 -8.51
C ILE A 75 -4.50 -20.74 -7.97
N ASP A 76 -3.53 -20.47 -8.84
CA ASP A 76 -2.44 -19.60 -8.48
C ASP A 76 -3.02 -18.18 -8.36
N GLN A 77 -3.49 -17.88 -7.16
CA GLN A 77 -3.61 -16.52 -6.77
C GLN A 77 -2.16 -16.02 -6.70
N SER A 78 -1.65 -15.50 -7.79
CA SER A 78 -0.49 -14.63 -7.79
C SER A 78 -0.87 -13.22 -7.24
N HIS A 79 -1.72 -13.22 -6.22
CA HIS A 79 -1.56 -12.45 -5.02
C HIS A 79 -0.59 -13.30 -4.17
N THR A 80 0.68 -12.90 -4.13
CA THR A 80 1.63 -13.29 -3.11
C THR A 80 0.91 -13.92 -1.92
N ASP A 81 1.14 -15.24 -1.68
CA ASP A 81 1.13 -15.81 -0.35
C ASP A 81 2.26 -15.14 0.46
N ALA A 82 2.11 -13.86 0.71
CA ALA A 82 2.50 -13.29 1.96
C ALA A 82 1.44 -13.81 2.93
N GLU A 83 1.87 -14.70 3.84
CA GLU A 83 1.20 -14.99 5.10
C GLU A 83 0.35 -13.78 5.50
N ASP A 84 -0.83 -13.97 6.10
CA ASP A 84 -1.79 -12.92 6.56
C ASP A 84 -1.14 -11.83 7.44
N GLU A 85 -0.06 -11.24 6.98
CA GLU A 85 0.43 -9.95 7.40
C GLU A 85 -0.53 -8.94 6.79
N PRO A 86 -1.23 -8.15 7.61
CA PRO A 86 -2.16 -7.14 7.13
C PRO A 86 -1.42 -6.26 6.14
N CYS A 87 -1.79 -6.35 4.87
CA CYS A 87 -1.08 -5.72 3.77
C CYS A 87 -1.00 -4.21 4.02
N ALA A 88 0.15 -3.75 4.49
CA ALA A 88 0.37 -2.35 4.84
C ALA A 88 0.07 -1.45 3.64
N VAL A 89 -0.63 -0.35 3.86
CA VAL A 89 -0.88 0.62 2.78
C VAL A 89 0.45 1.25 2.37
N CYS A 90 0.74 1.16 1.07
CA CYS A 90 1.94 1.72 0.48
C CYS A 90 1.61 2.97 -0.33
N ILE A 91 2.11 4.12 0.10
CA ILE A 91 2.00 5.37 -0.66
C ILE A 91 3.23 5.48 -1.56
N SER A 92 3.03 5.77 -2.84
CA SER A 92 4.12 5.86 -3.82
C SER A 92 4.12 7.19 -4.54
N MET A 93 5.32 7.72 -4.80
CA MET A 93 5.55 8.95 -5.56
C MET A 93 6.35 8.62 -6.84
N PRO A 94 6.06 9.26 -7.99
CA PRO A 94 6.85 9.07 -9.20
C PRO A 94 8.32 9.44 -8.97
N LYS A 95 9.26 8.56 -9.33
CA LYS A 95 10.71 8.83 -9.21
C LYS A 95 11.15 10.03 -10.03
N SER A 96 10.46 10.31 -11.13
CA SER A 96 10.74 11.47 -12.00
C SER A 96 10.63 12.83 -11.29
N LEU A 97 9.98 12.88 -10.13
CA LEU A 97 9.90 14.07 -9.29
C LEU A 97 11.17 14.35 -8.48
N PHE A 98 12.13 13.42 -8.44
CA PHE A 98 13.31 13.48 -7.59
C PHE A 98 14.58 13.41 -8.42
N THR A 99 15.54 14.27 -8.11
CA THR A 99 16.95 14.09 -8.48
C THR A 99 17.63 13.18 -7.45
N ASP A 100 18.83 12.68 -7.75
CA ASP A 100 19.61 11.87 -6.81
C ASP A 100 19.87 12.62 -5.50
N SER A 101 20.17 13.92 -5.57
CA SER A 101 20.33 14.79 -4.40
C SER A 101 19.04 14.92 -3.58
N ASN A 102 17.87 14.94 -4.22
CA ASN A 102 16.60 14.96 -3.51
C ASN A 102 16.33 13.63 -2.78
N LEU A 103 16.71 12.50 -3.38
CA LEU A 103 16.60 11.19 -2.75
C LEU A 103 17.53 11.06 -1.54
N GLU A 104 18.75 11.58 -1.63
CA GLU A 104 19.66 11.64 -0.49
C GLU A 104 19.11 12.54 0.64
N ASN A 105 18.56 13.69 0.30
CA ASN A 105 17.88 14.55 1.26
C ASN A 105 16.67 13.84 1.91
N LEU A 106 15.89 13.08 1.16
CA LEU A 106 14.76 12.31 1.68
C LEU A 106 15.23 11.25 2.68
N LYS A 107 16.28 10.48 2.35
CA LYS A 107 16.89 9.50 3.26
C LYS A 107 17.42 10.19 4.53
N ALA A 108 18.12 11.32 4.38
CA ALA A 108 18.63 12.08 5.50
C ALA A 108 17.51 12.63 6.41
N LEU A 109 16.40 13.08 5.82
CA LEU A 109 15.23 13.57 6.55
C LEU A 109 14.55 12.45 7.35
N ILE A 110 14.38 11.28 6.73
CA ILE A 110 13.85 10.08 7.38
C ILE A 110 14.79 9.66 8.53
N ALA A 111 16.10 9.61 8.32
CA ALA A 111 17.06 9.29 9.37
C ALA A 111 17.03 10.30 10.52
N ALA A 112 16.95 11.62 10.22
CA ALA A 112 16.95 12.67 11.24
C ALA A 112 15.65 12.74 12.07
N LYS A 113 14.55 12.14 11.59
CA LYS A 113 13.22 12.17 12.21
C LYS A 113 12.63 10.79 12.43
N GLY A 114 13.38 9.74 12.11
CA GLY A 114 12.92 8.36 12.09
C GLY A 114 12.27 7.93 13.40
N GLY A 115 12.90 8.17 14.53
CA GLY A 115 12.36 7.80 15.84
C GLY A 115 10.99 8.46 16.11
N LEU A 116 10.83 9.73 15.77
CA LEU A 116 9.55 10.44 15.94
C LEU A 116 8.49 9.96 14.94
N ILE A 117 8.87 9.70 13.69
CA ILE A 117 7.95 9.21 12.65
C ILE A 117 7.46 7.81 13.01
N LYS A 118 8.37 6.89 13.39
CA LYS A 118 8.02 5.53 13.84
C LYS A 118 7.00 5.55 14.96
N LYS A 119 7.25 6.33 15.99
CA LYS A 119 6.32 6.48 17.13
C LYS A 119 4.99 7.10 16.72
N ALA A 120 5.02 8.14 15.87
CA ALA A 120 3.81 8.81 15.40
C ALA A 120 2.90 7.87 14.61
N LEU A 121 3.48 7.03 13.75
CA LEU A 121 2.76 6.07 12.92
C LEU A 121 2.49 4.75 13.64
N GLY A 122 3.21 4.44 14.73
CA GLY A 122 3.10 3.17 15.46
C GLY A 122 3.74 2.01 14.71
N VAL A 123 4.87 2.25 14.04
CA VAL A 123 5.61 1.27 13.24
C VAL A 123 7.04 1.10 13.75
N ASP A 124 7.60 -0.09 13.57
CA ASP A 124 8.95 -0.42 14.03
C ASP A 124 10.02 0.01 13.03
N ASP A 125 9.69 0.11 11.75
CA ASP A 125 10.63 0.51 10.70
C ASP A 125 10.01 1.45 9.66
N LEU A 126 10.87 2.12 8.88
CA LEU A 126 10.49 3.05 7.81
C LEU A 126 11.22 2.67 6.52
N PRO A 127 10.90 1.51 5.93
CA PRO A 127 11.52 1.09 4.69
C PRO A 127 11.21 2.08 3.56
N LEU A 128 12.21 2.40 2.76
CA LEU A 128 12.08 3.25 1.57
C LEU A 128 12.47 2.42 0.35
N GLU A 129 11.48 2.12 -0.46
CA GLU A 129 11.68 1.34 -1.69
C GLU A 129 11.81 2.28 -2.87
N ILE A 130 12.93 2.19 -3.58
CA ILE A 130 13.22 3.02 -4.75
C ILE A 130 13.39 2.10 -5.95
N THR A 131 12.47 2.20 -6.90
CA THR A 131 12.56 1.50 -8.20
C THR A 131 12.91 2.48 -9.31
N ASP A 132 12.97 2.01 -10.55
CA ASP A 132 13.22 2.87 -11.70
C ASP A 132 12.11 3.89 -11.95
N THR A 133 10.89 3.60 -11.51
CA THR A 133 9.70 4.42 -11.80
C THR A 133 9.11 5.11 -10.59
N LYS A 134 9.28 4.59 -9.38
CA LYS A 134 8.61 5.09 -8.17
C LYS A 134 9.46 5.02 -6.92
N VAL A 135 9.10 5.84 -5.94
CA VAL A 135 9.58 5.84 -4.55
C VAL A 135 8.39 5.50 -3.67
N SER A 136 8.50 4.44 -2.88
CA SER A 136 7.37 3.85 -2.14
C SER A 136 7.64 3.86 -0.63
N PHE A 137 6.57 4.09 0.12
CA PHE A 137 6.53 4.23 1.58
C PHE A 137 5.50 3.24 2.16
N PRO A 138 5.86 1.98 2.41
CA PRO A 138 4.97 0.97 2.99
C PRO A 138 4.88 1.10 4.52
N TRP A 139 4.45 2.26 5.01
CA TRP A 139 4.52 2.61 6.44
C TRP A 139 3.18 2.58 7.16
N PHE A 140 2.08 2.33 6.46
CA PHE A 140 0.76 2.61 6.99
C PHE A 140 -0.04 1.32 7.22
N PRO A 141 -0.99 1.31 8.20
CA PRO A 141 -1.80 0.12 8.47
C PRO A 141 -2.64 -0.29 7.26
N ALA A 142 -3.05 -1.54 7.20
CA ALA A 142 -3.79 -2.11 6.08
C ALA A 142 -5.16 -1.46 5.84
N THR A 143 -5.82 -1.03 6.91
CA THR A 143 -7.19 -0.48 6.88
C THR A 143 -7.28 0.88 7.55
N PRO A 144 -6.65 1.94 6.99
CA PRO A 144 -6.78 3.29 7.54
C PRO A 144 -8.18 3.84 7.26
N THR A 145 -8.70 4.65 8.16
CA THR A 145 -9.90 5.44 7.91
C THR A 145 -9.66 6.47 6.80
N PRO A 146 -10.71 7.02 6.15
CA PRO A 146 -10.56 8.06 5.13
C PRO A 146 -9.77 9.28 5.59
N ASP A 147 -9.95 9.70 6.84
CA ASP A 147 -9.21 10.82 7.43
C ASP A 147 -7.74 10.48 7.67
N GLU A 148 -7.44 9.25 8.10
CA GLU A 148 -6.08 8.76 8.26
C GLU A 148 -5.38 8.63 6.91
N MET A 149 -6.04 8.07 5.89
CA MET A 149 -5.49 7.99 4.54
C MET A 149 -5.11 9.37 4.01
N LYS A 150 -6.00 10.35 4.15
CA LYS A 150 -5.74 11.73 3.74
C LYS A 150 -4.59 12.36 4.53
N ALA A 151 -4.49 12.07 5.83
CA ALA A 151 -3.39 12.58 6.67
C ALA A 151 -2.05 11.97 6.26
N TYR A 152 -2.01 10.67 5.95
CA TYR A 152 -0.80 9.95 5.54
C TYR A 152 -0.34 10.37 4.15
N ASP A 153 -1.25 10.46 3.18
CA ASP A 153 -0.94 10.96 1.83
C ASP A 153 -0.36 12.38 1.89
N THR A 154 -1.04 13.27 2.60
CA THR A 154 -0.55 14.64 2.81
C THR A 154 0.81 14.67 3.50
N PHE A 155 1.06 13.78 4.46
CA PHE A 155 2.33 13.69 5.17
C PHE A 155 3.47 13.29 4.23
N ILE A 156 3.29 12.25 3.41
CA ILE A 156 4.29 11.81 2.43
C ILE A 156 4.53 12.88 1.37
N CYS A 157 3.48 13.48 0.81
CA CYS A 157 3.62 14.56 -0.17
C CYS A 157 4.48 15.72 0.36
N LYS A 158 4.18 16.19 1.57
CA LYS A 158 4.93 17.29 2.19
C LYS A 158 6.35 16.92 2.65
N LEU A 159 6.55 15.67 3.05
CA LEU A 159 7.88 15.13 3.34
C LEU A 159 8.76 15.15 2.09
N CYS A 160 8.23 14.66 0.97
CA CYS A 160 8.89 14.68 -0.32
C CYS A 160 9.12 16.10 -0.84
N GLU A 161 8.17 17.00 -0.66
CA GLU A 161 8.30 18.42 -1.01
C GLU A 161 9.46 19.08 -0.23
N MET A 162 9.55 18.85 1.07
CA MET A 162 10.67 19.35 1.88
C MET A 162 12.02 18.81 1.40
N ALA A 163 12.11 17.53 1.08
CA ALA A 163 13.35 16.91 0.58
C ALA A 163 13.79 17.50 -0.76
N ARG A 164 12.84 17.88 -1.62
CA ARG A 164 13.10 18.51 -2.93
C ARG A 164 13.51 19.98 -2.83
N ASN A 165 12.92 20.70 -1.90
CA ASN A 165 13.13 22.15 -1.77
C ASN A 165 14.38 22.51 -0.97
N GLN A 166 14.94 21.59 -0.19
CA GLN A 166 16.13 21.84 0.60
C GLN A 166 17.40 21.45 -0.16
N LYS A 167 18.42 22.29 -0.13
CA LYS A 167 19.73 22.02 -0.76
C LYS A 167 20.47 20.88 -0.06
N ARG A 168 20.37 20.80 1.27
CA ARG A 168 21.02 19.77 2.10
C ARG A 168 20.27 19.60 3.41
N ILE A 169 20.09 18.34 3.82
CA ILE A 169 19.50 17.95 5.10
C ILE A 169 20.56 17.22 5.93
N ASN A 170 20.63 17.55 7.23
CA ASN A 170 21.49 16.84 8.16
C ASN A 170 20.74 15.62 8.71
N ALA A 171 21.34 14.44 8.61
CA ALA A 171 20.76 13.17 9.05
C ALA A 171 20.81 12.96 10.58
N THR A 172 21.38 13.90 11.37
CA THR A 172 21.54 13.74 12.80
C THR A 172 20.20 13.83 13.53
N GLU A 173 19.79 12.75 14.17
CA GLU A 173 18.66 12.74 15.07
C GLU A 173 19.01 13.49 16.37
N LYS A 174 18.09 14.33 16.83
CA LYS A 174 18.26 15.08 18.08
C LYS A 174 17.38 14.44 19.16
N PRO A 175 17.95 14.10 20.34
CA PRO A 175 17.16 13.64 21.46
C PRO A 175 16.09 14.68 21.84
N THR A 176 14.95 14.23 22.28
CA THR A 176 13.80 15.09 22.55
C THR A 176 13.06 14.58 23.78
N ASP A 177 12.91 15.44 24.80
CA ASP A 177 12.19 15.11 26.03
C ASP A 177 10.66 15.13 25.83
N ASN A 178 10.18 15.95 24.89
CA ASN A 178 8.76 16.06 24.54
C ASN A 178 8.54 15.75 23.05
N GLU A 179 8.26 14.48 22.78
CA GLU A 179 8.09 13.96 21.42
C GLU A 179 6.94 14.63 20.67
N LYS A 180 5.81 14.82 21.36
CA LYS A 180 4.60 15.43 20.77
C LYS A 180 4.83 16.87 20.35
N TYR A 181 5.53 17.65 21.17
CA TYR A 181 5.92 19.02 20.83
C TYR A 181 6.89 19.05 19.64
N ALA A 182 7.93 18.22 19.70
CA ALA A 182 8.94 18.16 18.64
C ALA A 182 8.36 17.75 17.29
N PHE A 183 7.47 16.75 17.30
CA PHE A 183 6.82 16.30 16.07
C PHE A 183 5.82 17.35 15.55
N ARG A 184 5.09 18.03 16.44
CA ARG A 184 4.26 19.17 16.04
C ARG A 184 5.08 20.26 15.36
N CYS A 185 6.24 20.63 15.90
CA CYS A 185 7.15 21.59 15.28
C CYS A 185 7.63 21.11 13.90
N PHE A 186 7.87 19.81 13.75
CA PHE A 186 8.24 19.21 12.47
C PHE A 186 7.08 19.31 11.46
N LEU A 187 5.85 18.94 11.86
CA LEU A 187 4.66 19.08 11.01
C LEU A 187 4.44 20.54 10.54
N LEU A 188 4.64 21.52 11.42
CA LEU A 188 4.54 22.93 11.03
C LEU A 188 5.60 23.32 9.99
N ARG A 189 6.83 22.80 10.09
CA ARG A 189 7.88 23.00 9.08
C ARG A 189 7.55 22.31 7.75
N LEU A 190 6.85 21.19 7.78
CA LEU A 190 6.32 20.52 6.60
C LEU A 190 5.16 21.31 5.97
N GLY A 191 4.63 22.33 6.62
CA GLY A 191 3.54 23.15 6.11
C GLY A 191 2.15 22.66 6.53
N PHE A 192 2.01 21.88 7.62
CA PHE A 192 0.71 21.57 8.24
C PHE A 192 0.21 22.75 9.05
N ILE A 193 -0.03 23.90 8.38
CA ILE A 193 -0.45 25.17 8.98
C ILE A 193 -1.90 25.42 8.57
N GLY A 194 -2.69 25.99 9.49
CA GLY A 194 -4.10 26.32 9.22
C GLY A 194 -5.10 25.31 9.76
N ALA A 195 -6.38 25.64 9.62
CA ALA A 195 -7.49 24.85 10.12
C ALA A 195 -7.69 23.55 9.32
N GLU A 196 -7.42 23.57 8.02
CA GLU A 196 -7.51 22.43 7.12
C GLU A 196 -6.66 21.22 7.54
N TYR A 197 -5.52 21.47 8.20
CA TYR A 197 -4.64 20.40 8.69
C TYR A 197 -4.92 20.00 10.14
N LYS A 198 -5.97 20.51 10.79
CA LYS A 198 -6.27 20.22 12.19
C LYS A 198 -6.47 18.72 12.44
N THR A 199 -7.27 18.07 11.60
CA THR A 199 -7.53 16.61 11.67
C THR A 199 -6.26 15.82 11.43
N ALA A 200 -5.50 16.14 10.38
CA ALA A 200 -4.25 15.46 10.07
C ALA A 200 -3.21 15.59 11.21
N ARG A 201 -3.05 16.79 11.78
CA ARG A 201 -2.18 16.97 12.96
C ARG A 201 -2.65 16.15 14.17
N LYS A 202 -3.97 16.06 14.43
CA LYS A 202 -4.52 15.24 15.51
C LYS A 202 -4.18 13.76 15.31
N ILE A 203 -4.35 13.25 14.10
CA ILE A 203 -4.04 11.87 13.74
C ILE A 203 -2.54 11.58 13.92
N LEU A 204 -1.68 12.39 13.32
CA LEU A 204 -0.22 12.20 13.34
C LEU A 204 0.42 12.43 14.73
N LEU A 205 -0.29 13.05 15.67
CA LEU A 205 0.19 13.28 17.03
C LEU A 205 -0.42 12.32 18.07
N LYS A 206 -1.34 11.43 17.66
CA LYS A 206 -2.12 10.61 18.62
C LYS A 206 -1.26 9.68 19.46
N ASN A 207 -0.24 9.06 18.84
CA ASN A 207 0.61 8.02 19.46
C ASN A 207 1.81 8.59 20.24
N LEU A 208 2.05 9.90 20.19
CA LEU A 208 3.20 10.54 20.81
C LEU A 208 2.91 11.01 22.23
N SER A 209 3.90 10.85 23.11
CA SER A 209 3.83 11.28 24.51
C SER A 209 4.14 12.77 24.70
N GLY A 210 3.63 13.35 25.77
CA GLY A 210 3.88 14.73 26.16
C GLY A 210 2.81 15.74 25.72
N SER A 211 3.12 17.02 25.89
CA SER A 211 2.24 18.13 25.55
C SER A 211 2.56 18.71 24.17
N SER A 212 1.55 18.95 23.35
CA SER A 212 1.74 19.65 22.07
C SER A 212 1.89 21.17 22.22
N ALA A 213 1.58 21.72 23.39
CA ALA A 213 1.58 23.18 23.64
C ALA A 213 2.89 23.70 24.22
N PHE A 214 3.55 22.90 25.09
CA PHE A 214 4.72 23.35 25.82
C PHE A 214 5.94 22.47 25.55
N ARG A 215 7.12 23.10 25.40
CA ARG A 215 8.39 22.41 25.16
C ARG A 215 8.81 21.55 26.36
N ASN A 216 8.65 22.03 27.58
CA ASN A 216 9.12 21.42 28.82
C ASN A 216 7.98 20.86 29.67
N GLY A 217 7.05 20.07 29.12
CA GLY A 217 5.92 19.54 29.90
C GLY A 217 5.16 20.65 30.66
N GLY A 218 3.84 20.75 30.56
CA GLY A 218 3.09 21.78 31.28
C GLY A 218 3.43 21.75 32.77
N ALA A 219 3.56 22.92 33.39
CA ALA A 219 3.69 23.03 34.82
C ALA A 219 2.57 22.23 35.50
N GLN A 220 2.91 21.28 36.34
CA GLN A 220 1.95 20.71 37.30
C GLN A 220 1.45 21.88 38.13
N HIS A 221 0.19 22.24 37.95
CA HIS A 221 -0.49 23.11 38.88
C HIS A 221 -0.70 22.24 40.14
N GLU A 222 0.23 22.32 41.09
CA GLU A 222 -0.03 21.92 42.46
C GLU A 222 -1.11 22.85 42.97
N ILE A 223 -2.30 22.30 43.14
CA ILE A 223 -3.36 22.92 43.93
C ILE A 223 -2.89 22.71 45.37
N SER A 224 -2.27 23.74 45.96
CA SER A 224 -2.10 23.85 47.41
C SER A 224 -3.47 24.17 47.98
N GLU A 225 -3.91 23.31 48.87
CA GLU A 225 -5.03 23.57 49.79
C GLU A 225 -4.78 24.81 50.67
#